data_3888ebc50d949bb930d8265de1d9d712
#
_entry.id   3888ebc50d949bb930d8265de1d9d712
#
_cell.length_a   1.000
_cell.length_b   1.000
_cell.length_c   1.000
_cell.angle_alpha   90.00
_cell.angle_beta   90.00
_cell.angle_gamma   90.00
#
_symmetry.space_group_name_H-M   'P 1'
#
loop_
_entity.id
_entity.type
_entity.pdbx_description
1 polymer ?
#
loop_
_entity_poly.entity_id
_entity_poly.type
_entity_poly.pdbx_seq_one_letter_code
_entity_poly.pdbx_strand_id
1 'polypeptide(L)'
;MLPRQAIWRTVECPYCAATVTRSDAVVDVARFREALLRFQNDPAGQDARCGERRYRIIRQLYEGAGSRVVLARRCGRLGEHVVLKYADAVKLGRERDILRQLQADTSPGSAYFSQRLPESIALGPDGNGGTVHVLRHPPGYWGSLAEVHRLNGTGLDARHVVWMWRRVLEALAHVHSIGWSHGAVSLEHMLVHPADHGVFMIGWSGAKRAGDQSRDLLQSAWSMRALLAGQRAGDDAPALPASVPAPLAQLLQRACSDARWLRAQGAAGLHYEVTSAAAAAFGPPRFLHFHPTP
;
A
#
# COMPACT_ATOMS: atom_id res chain seq x y z
N MET A 1 4.42 12.98 18.97
CA MET A 1 5.42 12.91 20.07
C MET A 1 4.97 11.83 21.04
N LEU A 2 5.74 10.76 21.26
CA LEU A 2 5.45 9.78 22.31
C LEU A 2 5.69 10.45 23.67
N PRO A 3 4.82 10.24 24.66
CA PRO A 3 4.98 10.85 25.97
C PRO A 3 6.30 10.42 26.62
N ARG A 4 6.92 11.32 27.40
CA ARG A 4 8.19 11.08 28.11
C ARG A 4 8.19 9.85 29.06
N GLN A 5 7.03 9.29 29.34
CA GLN A 5 6.83 8.06 30.12
C GLN A 5 7.05 6.77 29.32
N ALA A 6 7.29 6.85 28.02
CA ALA A 6 7.59 5.70 27.15
C ALA A 6 9.04 5.16 27.34
N ILE A 7 9.57 5.24 28.55
CA ILE A 7 10.77 4.50 28.97
C ILE A 7 10.44 2.99 29.10
N TRP A 8 9.16 2.67 29.18
CA TRP A 8 8.67 1.29 29.31
C TRP A 8 8.43 0.66 27.92
N ARG A 9 8.72 -0.59 27.81
CA ARG A 9 8.92 -1.40 26.58
C ARG A 9 7.73 -1.47 25.65
N THR A 10 6.52 -1.13 26.11
CA THR A 10 5.29 -1.24 25.34
C THR A 10 4.37 -0.05 25.61
N VAL A 11 3.83 0.50 24.53
CA VAL A 11 2.78 1.54 24.59
C VAL A 11 1.58 1.01 23.85
N GLU A 12 0.42 1.00 24.49
CA GLU A 12 -0.82 0.68 23.80
C GLU A 12 -1.25 1.90 22.96
N CYS A 13 -1.57 1.68 21.70
CA CYS A 13 -2.09 2.72 20.82
C CYS A 13 -3.49 3.09 21.29
N PRO A 14 -3.76 4.34 21.70
CA PRO A 14 -5.08 4.73 22.18
C PRO A 14 -6.18 4.67 21.12
N TYR A 15 -5.81 4.46 19.87
CA TYR A 15 -6.74 4.47 18.74
C TYR A 15 -7.17 3.06 18.28
N CYS A 16 -6.27 2.07 18.34
CA CYS A 16 -6.54 0.71 17.85
C CYS A 16 -6.18 -0.39 18.85
N ALA A 17 -5.82 -0.02 20.09
CA ALA A 17 -5.33 -0.92 21.14
C ALA A 17 -4.15 -1.83 20.73
N ALA A 18 -3.48 -1.51 19.62
CA ALA A 18 -2.29 -2.23 19.20
C ALA A 18 -1.14 -1.91 20.16
N THR A 19 -0.48 -2.93 20.66
CA THR A 19 0.69 -2.79 21.51
C THR A 19 1.93 -2.51 20.66
N VAL A 20 2.50 -1.32 20.77
CA VAL A 20 3.75 -0.94 20.12
C VAL A 20 4.90 -1.18 21.10
N THR A 21 5.76 -2.11 20.77
CA THR A 21 6.95 -2.40 21.57
C THR A 21 8.12 -1.57 21.08
N ARG A 22 8.73 -0.79 21.97
CA ARG A 22 10.01 -0.15 21.67
C ARG A 22 11.06 -1.25 21.60
N SER A 23 11.66 -1.42 20.42
CA SER A 23 12.81 -2.32 20.27
C SER A 23 13.95 -1.89 21.20
N ASP A 24 14.44 -2.79 22.04
CA ASP A 24 15.65 -2.61 22.84
C ASP A 24 16.93 -2.73 21.99
N ALA A 25 16.80 -2.71 20.67
CA ALA A 25 17.95 -2.62 19.79
C ALA A 25 18.64 -1.28 20.04
N VAL A 26 19.51 -1.27 21.04
CA VAL A 26 20.54 -0.26 21.17
C VAL A 26 21.31 -0.33 19.84
N VAL A 27 21.13 0.69 19.02
CA VAL A 27 21.93 0.80 17.80
C VAL A 27 23.34 1.04 18.27
N ASP A 28 24.15 -0.02 18.24
CA ASP A 28 25.56 0.07 18.51
C ASP A 28 26.15 1.12 17.57
N VAL A 29 26.86 2.10 18.14
CA VAL A 29 27.46 3.21 17.40
C VAL A 29 28.37 2.70 16.27
N ALA A 30 29.06 1.57 16.47
CA ALA A 30 29.90 0.95 15.45
C ALA A 30 29.04 0.40 14.30
N ARG A 31 27.97 -0.29 14.58
CA ARG A 31 27.01 -0.79 13.58
C ARG A 31 26.31 0.34 12.84
N PHE A 32 25.97 1.42 13.54
CA PHE A 32 25.41 2.61 12.90
C PHE A 32 26.40 3.28 11.94
N ARG A 33 27.66 3.43 12.38
CA ARG A 33 28.74 3.98 11.52
C ARG A 33 29.00 3.09 10.31
N GLU A 34 29.04 1.79 10.51
CA GLU A 34 29.24 0.83 9.42
C GLU A 34 28.06 0.87 8.42
N ALA A 35 26.82 0.90 8.91
CA ALA A 35 25.63 1.05 8.08
C ALA A 35 25.64 2.40 7.33
N LEU A 36 26.06 3.48 8.00
CA LEU A 36 26.20 4.80 7.40
C LEU A 36 27.28 4.82 6.32
N LEU A 37 28.43 4.19 6.55
CA LEU A 37 29.52 4.08 5.57
C LEU A 37 29.08 3.22 4.37
N ARG A 38 28.40 2.09 4.58
CA ARG A 38 27.81 1.29 3.48
C ARG A 38 26.83 2.13 2.68
N PHE A 39 25.97 2.86 3.37
CA PHE A 39 24.98 3.75 2.76
C PHE A 39 25.62 4.90 1.95
N GLN A 40 26.74 5.46 2.43
CA GLN A 40 27.46 6.52 1.73
C GLN A 40 28.31 6.01 0.56
N ASN A 41 28.84 4.79 0.69
CA ASN A 41 29.77 4.18 -0.27
C ASN A 41 29.07 3.18 -1.22
N ASP A 42 27.72 3.14 -1.27
CA ASP A 42 27.02 2.30 -2.21
C ASP A 42 27.37 2.71 -3.66
N PRO A 43 28.26 1.94 -4.34
CA PRO A 43 28.92 2.40 -5.55
C PRO A 43 28.08 2.27 -6.81
N ALA A 44 26.98 1.54 -6.76
CA ALA A 44 26.27 1.11 -7.94
C ALA A 44 24.89 1.74 -8.03
N GLY A 45 24.81 2.94 -8.60
CA GLY A 45 23.52 3.50 -8.91
C GLY A 45 23.63 4.52 -10.03
N GLN A 46 22.77 4.40 -11.00
CA GLN A 46 22.59 5.41 -12.03
C GLN A 46 22.13 6.72 -11.36
N ASP A 47 22.76 7.83 -11.72
CA ASP A 47 22.34 9.15 -11.26
C ASP A 47 21.01 9.54 -11.91
N ALA A 48 20.11 10.13 -11.11
CA ALA A 48 18.84 10.66 -11.55
C ALA A 48 18.65 12.08 -11.01
N ARG A 49 17.83 12.88 -11.68
CA ARG A 49 17.55 14.26 -11.29
C ARG A 49 16.05 14.54 -11.26
N CYS A 50 15.68 15.51 -10.43
CA CYS A 50 14.41 16.21 -10.50
C CYS A 50 14.70 17.71 -10.29
N GLY A 51 14.75 18.46 -11.37
CA GLY A 51 15.30 19.80 -11.37
C GLY A 51 16.77 19.79 -10.90
N GLU A 52 17.08 20.59 -9.89
CA GLU A 52 18.43 20.66 -9.32
C GLU A 52 18.75 19.56 -8.31
N ARG A 53 17.74 18.82 -7.85
CA ARG A 53 17.90 17.75 -6.86
C ARG A 53 18.44 16.50 -7.51
N ARG A 54 19.49 15.92 -6.89
CA ARG A 54 20.13 14.69 -7.36
C ARG A 54 19.72 13.51 -6.51
N TYR A 55 19.57 12.37 -7.17
CA TYR A 55 19.20 11.09 -6.57
C TYR A 55 20.09 9.99 -7.14
N ARG A 56 20.29 8.92 -6.40
CA ARG A 56 20.95 7.71 -6.87
C ARG A 56 19.92 6.59 -6.91
N ILE A 57 19.75 5.99 -8.08
CA ILE A 57 18.83 4.86 -8.27
C ILE A 57 19.43 3.64 -7.57
N ILE A 58 18.64 3.01 -6.72
CA ILE A 58 19.01 1.79 -5.99
C ILE A 58 18.51 0.58 -6.75
N ARG A 59 17.24 0.60 -7.17
CA ARG A 59 16.59 -0.54 -7.79
C ARG A 59 15.40 -0.10 -8.64
N GLN A 60 15.18 -0.82 -9.74
CA GLN A 60 13.95 -0.70 -10.51
C GLN A 60 12.82 -1.44 -9.81
N LEU A 61 11.68 -0.77 -9.65
CA LEU A 61 10.47 -1.33 -9.03
C LEU A 61 9.46 -1.77 -10.09
N TYR A 62 9.32 -0.99 -11.18
CA TYR A 62 8.39 -1.27 -12.27
C TYR A 62 8.88 -0.62 -13.57
N GLU A 63 8.60 -1.28 -14.70
CA GLU A 63 8.74 -0.74 -16.04
C GLU A 63 7.68 -1.34 -16.95
N GLY A 64 6.94 -0.49 -17.64
CA GLY A 64 5.93 -0.91 -18.62
C GLY A 64 4.89 0.18 -18.89
N ALA A 65 4.11 0.02 -19.97
CA ALA A 65 2.98 0.87 -20.36
C ALA A 65 3.29 2.38 -20.33
N GLY A 66 4.49 2.80 -20.75
CA GLY A 66 4.90 4.20 -20.78
C GLY A 66 5.18 4.80 -19.40
N SER A 67 5.45 3.97 -18.39
CA SER A 67 5.90 4.41 -17.08
C SER A 67 7.06 3.57 -16.56
N ARG A 68 7.95 4.21 -15.78
CA ARG A 68 9.04 3.58 -15.06
C ARG A 68 9.04 4.07 -13.63
N VAL A 69 9.20 3.15 -12.68
CA VAL A 69 9.24 3.47 -11.25
C VAL A 69 10.50 2.86 -10.65
N VAL A 70 11.27 3.68 -9.94
CA VAL A 70 12.53 3.24 -9.31
C VAL A 70 12.58 3.66 -7.86
N LEU A 71 13.18 2.83 -7.02
CA LEU A 71 13.62 3.20 -5.69
C LEU A 71 14.95 3.95 -5.83
N ALA A 72 15.04 5.11 -5.20
CA ALA A 72 16.23 5.92 -5.23
C ALA A 72 16.53 6.51 -3.85
N ARG A 73 17.74 7.04 -3.70
CA ARG A 73 18.18 7.76 -2.51
C ARG A 73 18.50 9.20 -2.89
N ARG A 74 18.02 10.15 -2.09
CA ARG A 74 18.41 11.55 -2.24
C ARG A 74 19.90 11.72 -1.92
N CYS A 75 20.64 12.37 -2.82
CA CYS A 75 22.02 12.72 -2.58
C CYS A 75 22.09 13.94 -1.63
N GLY A 76 22.91 13.86 -0.57
CA GLY A 76 23.06 14.90 0.42
C GLY A 76 23.35 14.38 1.82
N ARG A 77 23.46 15.27 2.81
CA ARG A 77 23.80 14.92 4.20
C ARG A 77 22.75 14.01 4.88
N LEU A 78 21.48 14.17 4.52
CA LEU A 78 20.37 13.32 4.99
C LEU A 78 19.87 12.55 3.79
N GLY A 79 20.39 11.34 3.62
CA GLY A 79 19.91 10.43 2.59
C GLY A 79 18.49 9.94 2.94
N GLU A 80 17.55 10.28 2.10
CA GLU A 80 16.16 9.83 2.21
C GLU A 80 15.86 8.88 1.06
N HIS A 81 15.21 7.76 1.35
CA HIS A 81 14.70 6.89 0.31
C HIS A 81 13.43 7.52 -0.31
N VAL A 82 13.41 7.55 -1.62
CA VAL A 82 12.31 8.10 -2.42
C VAL A 82 11.95 7.15 -3.54
N VAL A 83 10.75 7.28 -4.05
CA VAL A 83 10.32 6.66 -5.29
C VAL A 83 10.33 7.70 -6.39
N LEU A 84 11.04 7.43 -7.48
CA LEU A 84 11.03 8.26 -8.68
C LEU A 84 10.10 7.58 -9.69
N LYS A 85 9.05 8.28 -10.08
CA LYS A 85 8.08 7.84 -11.09
C LYS A 85 8.25 8.67 -12.34
N TYR A 86 8.56 8.01 -13.45
CA TYR A 86 8.67 8.59 -14.79
C TYR A 86 7.43 8.16 -15.57
N ALA A 87 6.75 9.11 -16.18
CA ALA A 87 5.61 8.88 -17.05
C ALA A 87 5.31 10.18 -17.83
N ASP A 88 4.20 10.18 -18.56
CA ASP A 88 3.67 11.38 -19.18
C ASP A 88 3.49 12.51 -18.15
N ALA A 89 3.90 13.74 -18.51
CA ALA A 89 3.91 14.89 -17.62
C ALA A 89 2.50 15.28 -17.12
N VAL A 90 1.48 15.10 -17.94
CA VAL A 90 0.08 15.42 -17.59
C VAL A 90 -0.40 14.42 -16.54
N LYS A 91 -0.10 13.12 -16.70
CA LYS A 91 -0.45 12.09 -15.72
C LYS A 91 0.25 12.32 -14.38
N LEU A 92 1.54 12.66 -14.40
CA LEU A 92 2.31 12.93 -13.18
C LEU A 92 1.82 14.20 -12.46
N GLY A 93 1.54 15.26 -13.22
CA GLY A 93 0.97 16.50 -12.68
C GLY A 93 -0.38 16.25 -12.01
N ARG A 94 -1.25 15.50 -12.67
CA ARG A 94 -2.56 15.12 -12.12
C ARG A 94 -2.42 14.30 -10.84
N GLU A 95 -1.55 13.29 -10.81
CA GLU A 95 -1.32 12.48 -9.60
C GLU A 95 -0.82 13.33 -8.44
N ARG A 96 0.15 14.23 -8.67
CA ARG A 96 0.63 15.19 -7.66
C ARG A 96 -0.51 16.02 -7.09
N ASP A 97 -1.37 16.58 -7.94
CA ASP A 97 -2.43 17.48 -7.50
C ASP A 97 -3.52 16.75 -6.72
N ILE A 98 -3.84 15.51 -7.12
CA ILE A 98 -4.74 14.63 -6.37
C ILE A 98 -4.14 14.31 -4.99
N LEU A 99 -2.90 13.86 -4.94
CA LEU A 99 -2.23 13.51 -3.69
C LEU A 99 -2.16 14.71 -2.73
N ARG A 100 -1.87 15.91 -3.24
CA ARG A 100 -1.89 17.14 -2.43
C ARG A 100 -3.26 17.43 -1.83
N GLN A 101 -4.33 17.23 -2.60
CA GLN A 101 -5.69 17.42 -2.10
C GLN A 101 -6.06 16.36 -1.03
N LEU A 102 -5.69 15.11 -1.25
CA LEU A 102 -5.90 14.04 -0.26
C LEU A 102 -5.10 14.26 1.03
N GLN A 103 -3.85 14.73 0.90
CA GLN A 103 -2.98 15.04 2.04
C GLN A 103 -3.39 16.29 2.82
N ALA A 104 -4.07 17.23 2.16
CA ALA A 104 -4.58 18.48 2.77
C ALA A 104 -5.93 18.30 3.48
N ASP A 105 -6.52 17.10 3.43
CA ASP A 105 -7.79 16.82 4.11
C ASP A 105 -7.62 16.91 5.63
N THR A 106 -8.61 17.53 6.30
CA THR A 106 -8.64 17.73 7.75
C THR A 106 -9.84 17.07 8.42
N SER A 107 -10.57 16.22 7.67
CA SER A 107 -11.72 15.49 8.21
C SER A 107 -11.31 14.51 9.32
N PRO A 108 -12.24 14.04 10.14
CA PRO A 108 -11.93 13.06 11.19
C PRO A 108 -11.23 11.82 10.61
N GLY A 109 -10.09 11.46 11.18
CA GLY A 109 -9.26 10.33 10.74
C GLY A 109 -8.20 10.68 9.69
N SER A 110 -8.22 11.87 9.08
CA SER A 110 -7.28 12.26 8.03
C SER A 110 -5.81 12.12 8.45
N ALA A 111 -5.46 12.48 9.68
CA ALA A 111 -4.10 12.35 10.20
C ALA A 111 -3.58 10.90 10.22
N TYR A 112 -4.47 9.94 10.39
CA TYR A 112 -4.14 8.51 10.33
C TYR A 112 -4.02 8.03 8.88
N PHE A 113 -4.94 8.43 8.02
CA PHE A 113 -4.98 7.96 6.63
C PHE A 113 -3.97 8.66 5.73
N SER A 114 -3.63 9.93 6.00
CA SER A 114 -2.58 10.64 5.23
C SER A 114 -1.24 9.91 5.27
N GLN A 115 -0.91 9.24 6.38
CA GLN A 115 0.30 8.41 6.51
C GLN A 115 0.27 7.14 5.65
N ARG A 116 -0.91 6.77 5.11
CA ARG A 116 -1.13 5.60 4.25
C ARG A 116 -1.34 5.96 2.79
N LEU A 117 -1.16 7.23 2.47
CA LEU A 117 -1.23 7.76 1.11
C LEU A 117 0.15 8.27 0.68
N PRO A 118 0.51 8.17 -0.60
CA PRO A 118 1.78 8.69 -1.10
C PRO A 118 1.91 10.19 -0.83
N GLU A 119 3.07 10.60 -0.35
CA GLU A 119 3.43 12.00 -0.17
C GLU A 119 4.27 12.48 -1.37
N SER A 120 3.79 13.52 -2.04
CA SER A 120 4.50 14.16 -3.15
C SER A 120 5.58 15.11 -2.62
N ILE A 121 6.84 14.80 -2.89
CA ILE A 121 8.00 15.62 -2.49
C ILE A 121 8.33 16.66 -3.55
N ALA A 122 8.35 16.26 -4.83
CA ALA A 122 8.69 17.11 -5.95
C ALA A 122 8.14 16.57 -7.28
N LEU A 123 7.91 17.46 -8.22
CA LEU A 123 7.66 17.15 -9.63
C LEU A 123 8.48 18.12 -10.46
N GLY A 124 9.21 17.62 -11.44
CA GLY A 124 10.06 18.48 -12.29
C GLY A 124 10.75 17.72 -13.40
N PRO A 125 11.59 18.44 -14.20
CA PRO A 125 12.35 17.83 -15.29
C PRO A 125 13.36 16.81 -14.76
N ASP A 126 13.53 15.71 -15.50
CA ASP A 126 14.45 14.63 -15.17
C ASP A 126 15.89 14.87 -15.69
N GLY A 127 16.07 15.95 -16.44
CA GLY A 127 17.36 16.30 -17.08
C GLY A 127 17.59 15.63 -18.44
N ASN A 128 16.68 14.78 -18.90
CA ASN A 128 16.75 14.07 -20.19
C ASN A 128 15.57 14.41 -21.12
N GLY A 129 14.89 15.52 -20.84
CA GLY A 129 13.73 15.99 -21.61
C GLY A 129 12.40 15.41 -21.14
N GLY A 130 12.40 14.55 -20.11
CA GLY A 130 11.22 13.98 -19.48
C GLY A 130 10.84 14.68 -18.17
N THR A 131 9.80 14.15 -17.53
CA THR A 131 9.30 14.59 -16.22
C THR A 131 9.38 13.45 -15.22
N VAL A 132 9.77 13.77 -13.99
CA VAL A 132 9.83 12.83 -12.88
C VAL A 132 9.03 13.34 -11.69
N HIS A 133 8.24 12.47 -11.09
CA HIS A 133 7.54 12.70 -9.83
C HIS A 133 8.28 11.98 -8.71
N VAL A 134 8.66 12.73 -7.69
CA VAL A 134 9.34 12.23 -6.50
C VAL A 134 8.34 12.05 -5.39
N LEU A 135 8.22 10.83 -4.92
CA LEU A 135 7.33 10.43 -3.84
C LEU A 135 8.16 9.95 -2.65
N ARG A 136 7.67 10.17 -1.42
CA ARG A 136 8.28 9.60 -0.23
C ARG A 136 8.14 8.08 -0.26
N HIS A 137 9.24 7.37 -0.01
CA HIS A 137 9.18 5.91 0.14
C HIS A 137 8.64 5.57 1.53
N PRO A 138 7.54 4.84 1.65
CA PRO A 138 7.01 4.44 2.95
C PRO A 138 7.92 3.34 3.56
N PRO A 139 8.45 3.54 4.78
CA PRO A 139 9.32 2.54 5.41
C PRO A 139 8.55 1.28 5.79
N GLY A 140 9.25 0.14 5.77
CA GLY A 140 8.70 -1.16 6.21
C GLY A 140 7.82 -1.89 5.19
N TYR A 141 7.43 -1.23 4.08
CA TYR A 141 6.67 -1.90 3.03
C TYR A 141 7.60 -2.77 2.17
N TRP A 142 7.23 -4.05 2.06
CA TRP A 142 8.04 -5.05 1.39
C TRP A 142 7.96 -4.96 -0.14
N GLY A 143 6.75 -4.83 -0.67
CA GLY A 143 6.48 -4.79 -2.11
C GLY A 143 4.98 -4.77 -2.38
N SER A 144 4.59 -4.98 -3.64
CA SER A 144 3.18 -5.02 -4.04
C SER A 144 2.52 -6.36 -3.74
N LEU A 145 1.18 -6.35 -3.59
CA LEU A 145 0.41 -7.60 -3.51
C LEU A 145 0.48 -8.41 -4.81
N ALA A 146 0.79 -7.79 -5.96
CA ALA A 146 1.06 -8.50 -7.20
C ALA A 146 2.35 -9.34 -7.10
N GLU A 147 3.39 -8.80 -6.46
CA GLU A 147 4.62 -9.55 -6.20
C GLU A 147 4.39 -10.70 -5.21
N VAL A 148 3.61 -10.45 -4.15
CA VAL A 148 3.17 -11.49 -3.22
C VAL A 148 2.39 -12.58 -3.95
N HIS A 149 1.42 -12.22 -4.78
CA HIS A 149 0.63 -13.17 -5.59
C HIS A 149 1.51 -14.01 -6.52
N ARG A 150 2.48 -13.38 -7.18
CA ARG A 150 3.43 -14.06 -8.06
C ARG A 150 4.30 -15.10 -7.31
N LEU A 151 4.72 -14.79 -6.09
CA LEU A 151 5.56 -15.67 -5.27
C LEU A 151 4.75 -16.81 -4.61
N ASN A 152 3.47 -16.57 -4.33
CA ASN A 152 2.58 -17.53 -3.70
C ASN A 152 1.61 -18.15 -4.72
N GLY A 153 2.15 -18.91 -5.66
CA GLY A 153 1.40 -19.45 -6.81
C GLY A 153 0.21 -20.36 -6.44
N THR A 154 0.19 -20.95 -5.25
CA THR A 154 -0.93 -21.80 -4.76
C THR A 154 -2.04 -21.00 -4.07
N GLY A 155 -1.87 -19.69 -3.91
CA GLY A 155 -2.77 -18.83 -3.16
C GLY A 155 -2.35 -18.61 -1.71
N LEU A 156 -2.84 -17.53 -1.11
CA LEU A 156 -2.58 -17.16 0.28
C LEU A 156 -3.58 -17.80 1.25
N ASP A 157 -3.15 -17.97 2.51
CA ASP A 157 -4.07 -18.27 3.60
C ASP A 157 -5.15 -17.18 3.70
N ALA A 158 -6.41 -17.61 3.78
CA ALA A 158 -7.56 -16.71 3.78
C ALA A 158 -7.53 -15.70 4.94
N ARG A 159 -6.90 -16.03 6.06
CA ARG A 159 -6.76 -15.12 7.21
C ARG A 159 -5.85 -13.91 6.87
N HIS A 160 -4.82 -14.13 6.04
CA HIS A 160 -4.00 -13.03 5.54
C HIS A 160 -4.76 -12.15 4.55
N VAL A 161 -5.51 -12.75 3.64
CA VAL A 161 -6.33 -11.99 2.69
C VAL A 161 -7.40 -11.15 3.40
N VAL A 162 -8.00 -11.67 4.48
CA VAL A 162 -8.99 -10.94 5.29
C VAL A 162 -8.40 -9.65 5.86
N TRP A 163 -7.26 -9.69 6.55
CA TRP A 163 -6.71 -8.47 7.11
C TRP A 163 -6.24 -7.49 6.03
N MET A 164 -5.69 -7.98 4.90
CA MET A 164 -5.32 -7.13 3.77
C MET A 164 -6.54 -6.42 3.19
N TRP A 165 -7.63 -7.15 2.96
CA TRP A 165 -8.85 -6.55 2.44
C TRP A 165 -9.45 -5.50 3.39
N ARG A 166 -9.48 -5.79 4.67
CA ARG A 166 -9.92 -4.81 5.68
C ARG A 166 -9.12 -3.52 5.62
N ARG A 167 -7.79 -3.59 5.51
CA ARG A 167 -6.92 -2.41 5.39
C ARG A 167 -7.18 -1.60 4.12
N VAL A 168 -7.41 -2.28 3.01
CA VAL A 168 -7.83 -1.63 1.75
C VAL A 168 -9.16 -0.93 1.91
N LEU A 169 -10.15 -1.61 2.50
CA LEU A 169 -11.48 -1.05 2.71
C LEU A 169 -11.50 0.13 3.70
N GLU A 170 -10.68 0.11 4.75
CA GLU A 170 -10.49 1.24 5.66
C GLU A 170 -9.96 2.47 4.89
N ALA A 171 -8.94 2.30 4.05
CA ALA A 171 -8.40 3.39 3.23
C ALA A 171 -9.43 3.91 2.21
N LEU A 172 -10.14 3.01 1.53
CA LEU A 172 -11.21 3.37 0.60
C LEU A 172 -12.36 4.07 1.31
N ALA A 173 -12.76 3.63 2.51
CA ALA A 173 -13.83 4.28 3.28
C ALA A 173 -13.50 5.75 3.57
N HIS A 174 -12.25 6.03 3.97
CA HIS A 174 -11.80 7.41 4.18
C HIS A 174 -11.82 8.21 2.88
N VAL A 175 -11.20 7.70 1.81
CA VAL A 175 -11.11 8.39 0.52
C VAL A 175 -12.49 8.64 -0.09
N HIS A 176 -13.40 7.66 0.02
CA HIS A 176 -14.77 7.77 -0.44
C HIS A 176 -15.59 8.79 0.38
N SER A 177 -15.36 8.86 1.70
CA SER A 177 -16.06 9.82 2.57
C SER A 177 -15.74 11.27 2.23
N ILE A 178 -14.56 11.55 1.71
CA ILE A 178 -14.14 12.88 1.24
C ILE A 178 -14.41 13.10 -0.26
N GLY A 179 -15.22 12.22 -0.86
CA GLY A 179 -15.75 12.36 -2.21
C GLY A 179 -14.81 11.96 -3.34
N TRP A 180 -13.77 11.17 -3.07
CA TRP A 180 -12.88 10.63 -4.09
C TRP A 180 -13.13 9.15 -4.35
N SER A 181 -12.83 8.70 -5.58
CA SER A 181 -12.61 7.30 -5.93
C SER A 181 -11.18 7.11 -6.40
N HIS A 182 -10.58 5.95 -6.15
CA HIS A 182 -9.22 5.61 -6.59
C HIS A 182 -9.17 5.30 -8.10
N GLY A 183 -10.14 4.55 -8.60
CA GLY A 183 -10.33 4.22 -10.01
C GLY A 183 -9.39 3.16 -10.59
N ALA A 184 -8.43 2.66 -9.80
CA ALA A 184 -7.45 1.67 -10.24
C ALA A 184 -6.98 0.77 -9.08
N VAL A 185 -7.92 0.19 -8.33
CA VAL A 185 -7.60 -0.71 -7.20
C VAL A 185 -7.19 -2.08 -7.77
N SER A 186 -5.90 -2.36 -7.75
CA SER A 186 -5.33 -3.62 -8.24
C SER A 186 -4.19 -4.09 -7.35
N LEU A 187 -3.76 -5.34 -7.50
CA LEU A 187 -2.66 -5.91 -6.71
C LEU A 187 -1.34 -5.13 -6.86
N GLU A 188 -1.10 -4.53 -8.03
CA GLU A 188 0.07 -3.69 -8.31
C GLU A 188 0.04 -2.38 -7.53
N HIS A 189 -1.16 -1.89 -7.20
CA HIS A 189 -1.35 -0.62 -6.53
C HIS A 189 -1.56 -0.74 -5.01
N MET A 190 -1.31 -1.91 -4.44
CA MET A 190 -1.39 -2.17 -3.01
C MET A 190 -0.06 -2.69 -2.50
N LEU A 191 0.66 -1.89 -1.71
CA LEU A 191 1.90 -2.30 -1.04
C LEU A 191 1.58 -2.89 0.32
N VAL A 192 2.30 -3.95 0.72
CA VAL A 192 2.09 -4.66 1.98
C VAL A 192 3.19 -4.40 2.99
N HIS A 193 2.81 -4.11 4.24
CA HIS A 193 3.71 -4.05 5.39
C HIS A 193 3.53 -5.33 6.22
N PRO A 194 4.48 -6.29 6.16
CA PRO A 194 4.29 -7.61 6.75
C PRO A 194 4.20 -7.58 8.29
N ALA A 195 5.03 -6.76 8.94
CA ALA A 195 5.11 -6.72 10.40
C ALA A 195 3.90 -6.01 11.04
N ASP A 196 3.41 -4.93 10.42
CA ASP A 196 2.33 -4.12 10.99
C ASP A 196 0.95 -4.43 10.40
N HIS A 197 0.86 -5.45 9.53
CA HIS A 197 -0.36 -5.78 8.78
C HIS A 197 -0.98 -4.53 8.11
N GLY A 198 -0.12 -3.72 7.49
CA GLY A 198 -0.51 -2.50 6.78
C GLY A 198 -0.66 -2.72 5.28
N VAL A 199 -1.58 -1.99 4.67
CA VAL A 199 -1.64 -1.83 3.21
C VAL A 199 -1.57 -0.36 2.87
N PHE A 200 -0.76 -0.03 1.86
CA PHE A 200 -0.53 1.33 1.38
C PHE A 200 -0.93 1.40 -0.09
N MET A 201 -1.85 2.29 -0.41
CA MET A 201 -2.39 2.40 -1.77
C MET A 201 -1.61 3.42 -2.60
N ILE A 202 -1.17 3.01 -3.80
CA ILE A 202 -0.42 3.81 -4.77
C ILE A 202 -1.18 3.89 -6.10
N GLY A 203 -0.70 4.69 -7.08
CA GLY A 203 -1.30 4.74 -8.42
C GLY A 203 -2.50 5.66 -8.53
N TRP A 204 -2.47 6.82 -7.90
CA TRP A 204 -3.58 7.78 -7.79
C TRP A 204 -3.85 8.61 -9.05
N SER A 205 -3.12 8.43 -10.14
CA SER A 205 -3.32 9.19 -11.38
C SER A 205 -4.71 9.00 -12.01
N GLY A 206 -5.36 7.87 -11.71
CA GLY A 206 -6.73 7.54 -12.16
C GLY A 206 -7.85 8.05 -11.25
N ALA A 207 -7.52 8.58 -10.07
CA ALA A 207 -8.52 8.99 -9.10
C ALA A 207 -9.40 10.13 -9.58
N LYS A 208 -10.65 10.16 -9.11
CA LYS A 208 -11.67 11.13 -9.54
C LYS A 208 -12.51 11.60 -8.35
N ARG A 209 -12.84 12.90 -8.32
CA ARG A 209 -13.92 13.40 -7.47
C ARG A 209 -15.26 12.92 -8.02
N ALA A 210 -16.18 12.57 -7.13
CA ALA A 210 -17.51 12.03 -7.47
C ALA A 210 -17.47 10.87 -8.50
N GLY A 211 -16.38 10.09 -8.50
CA GLY A 211 -16.25 8.89 -9.33
C GLY A 211 -17.10 7.74 -8.81
N ASP A 212 -17.20 6.67 -9.60
CA ASP A 212 -17.93 5.46 -9.19
C ASP A 212 -17.12 4.69 -8.13
N GLN A 213 -17.47 4.90 -6.86
CA GLN A 213 -16.86 4.26 -5.71
C GLN A 213 -17.11 2.75 -5.67
N SER A 214 -18.23 2.27 -6.26
CA SER A 214 -18.53 0.83 -6.31
C SER A 214 -17.54 0.07 -7.18
N ARG A 215 -16.92 0.75 -8.17
CA ARG A 215 -15.85 0.16 -8.98
C ARG A 215 -14.60 -0.15 -8.17
N ASP A 216 -14.21 0.73 -7.23
CA ASP A 216 -13.07 0.47 -6.34
C ASP A 216 -13.32 -0.77 -5.46
N LEU A 217 -14.55 -0.91 -4.96
CA LEU A 217 -14.94 -2.05 -4.14
C LEU A 217 -14.92 -3.35 -4.95
N LEU A 218 -15.46 -3.33 -6.16
CA LEU A 218 -15.44 -4.46 -7.08
C LEU A 218 -13.99 -4.88 -7.40
N GLN A 219 -13.14 -3.93 -7.74
CA GLN A 219 -11.73 -4.17 -8.03
C GLN A 219 -10.99 -4.73 -6.80
N SER A 220 -11.30 -4.24 -5.59
CA SER A 220 -10.73 -4.78 -4.36
C SER A 220 -11.13 -6.25 -4.15
N ALA A 221 -12.41 -6.59 -4.36
CA ALA A 221 -12.90 -7.97 -4.23
C ALA A 221 -12.23 -8.91 -5.22
N TRP A 222 -12.10 -8.51 -6.49
CA TRP A 222 -11.37 -9.29 -7.50
C TRP A 222 -9.91 -9.49 -7.15
N SER A 223 -9.24 -8.45 -6.62
CA SER A 223 -7.86 -8.53 -6.14
C SER A 223 -7.70 -9.56 -5.02
N MET A 224 -8.62 -9.55 -4.03
CA MET A 224 -8.59 -10.51 -2.93
C MET A 224 -8.91 -11.93 -3.39
N ARG A 225 -9.84 -12.07 -4.33
CA ARG A 225 -10.12 -13.38 -4.96
C ARG A 225 -8.88 -13.95 -5.64
N ALA A 226 -8.13 -13.11 -6.38
CA ALA A 226 -6.90 -13.53 -7.03
C ALA A 226 -5.84 -14.01 -6.03
N LEU A 227 -5.66 -13.30 -4.90
CA LEU A 227 -4.73 -13.71 -3.85
C LEU A 227 -5.08 -15.08 -3.24
N LEU A 228 -6.37 -15.38 -3.09
CA LEU A 228 -6.84 -16.68 -2.57
C LEU A 228 -6.68 -17.80 -3.59
N ALA A 229 -6.98 -17.52 -4.85
CA ALA A 229 -6.95 -18.52 -5.91
C ALA A 229 -5.53 -18.91 -6.34
N GLY A 230 -4.56 -18.00 -6.16
CA GLY A 230 -3.20 -18.16 -6.67
C GLY A 230 -3.12 -18.08 -8.21
N GLN A 231 -1.94 -18.37 -8.74
CA GLN A 231 -1.69 -18.40 -10.18
C GLN A 231 -2.13 -19.74 -10.76
N ARG A 232 -3.37 -19.84 -11.21
CA ARG A 232 -3.81 -20.97 -12.02
C ARG A 232 -3.78 -20.54 -13.49
N ALA A 233 -3.00 -21.25 -14.30
CA ALA A 233 -2.89 -20.96 -15.73
C ALA A 233 -4.26 -21.06 -16.41
N GLY A 234 -4.65 -20.01 -17.14
CA GLY A 234 -5.72 -20.05 -18.13
C GLY A 234 -7.12 -19.59 -17.69
N ASP A 235 -7.32 -19.16 -16.45
CA ASP A 235 -8.66 -18.73 -15.97
C ASP A 235 -8.74 -17.22 -15.77
N ASP A 236 -9.61 -16.53 -16.51
CA ASP A 236 -9.95 -15.13 -16.28
C ASP A 236 -10.63 -14.90 -14.92
N ALA A 237 -11.22 -15.95 -14.32
CA ALA A 237 -11.86 -15.94 -13.01
C ALA A 237 -11.60 -17.26 -12.28
N PRO A 238 -10.40 -17.48 -11.71
CA PRO A 238 -10.08 -18.75 -11.09
C PRO A 238 -11.04 -19.09 -9.94
N ALA A 239 -11.45 -20.36 -9.90
CA ALA A 239 -12.31 -20.87 -8.82
C ALA A 239 -11.58 -20.74 -7.47
N LEU A 240 -12.31 -20.35 -6.43
CA LEU A 240 -11.74 -20.33 -5.09
C LEU A 240 -11.39 -21.75 -4.63
N PRO A 241 -10.22 -21.95 -3.98
CA PRO A 241 -9.87 -23.22 -3.38
C PRO A 241 -10.93 -23.68 -2.36
N ALA A 242 -11.13 -24.99 -2.24
CA ALA A 242 -12.04 -25.57 -1.23
C ALA A 242 -11.61 -25.27 0.23
N SER A 243 -10.34 -24.88 0.43
CA SER A 243 -9.82 -24.42 1.73
C SER A 243 -10.32 -23.05 2.16
N VAL A 244 -10.94 -22.26 1.27
CA VAL A 244 -11.53 -20.97 1.61
C VAL A 244 -12.87 -21.22 2.32
N PRO A 245 -13.04 -20.75 3.58
CA PRO A 245 -14.29 -21.00 4.33
C PRO A 245 -15.52 -20.45 3.61
N ALA A 246 -16.64 -21.19 3.69
CA ALA A 246 -17.88 -20.88 2.99
C ALA A 246 -18.40 -19.44 3.22
N PRO A 247 -18.40 -18.86 4.44
CA PRO A 247 -18.85 -17.48 4.63
C PRO A 247 -18.04 -16.46 3.82
N LEU A 248 -16.72 -16.67 3.75
CA LEU A 248 -15.83 -15.77 2.99
C LEU A 248 -15.96 -15.98 1.48
N ALA A 249 -16.11 -17.24 1.04
CA ALA A 249 -16.31 -17.57 -0.38
C ALA A 249 -17.62 -16.97 -0.92
N GLN A 250 -18.71 -17.07 -0.17
CA GLN A 250 -20.00 -16.49 -0.52
C GLN A 250 -19.96 -14.96 -0.59
N LEU A 251 -19.30 -14.32 0.39
CA LEU A 251 -19.12 -12.87 0.39
C LEU A 251 -18.33 -12.42 -0.84
N LEU A 252 -17.22 -13.08 -1.15
CA LEU A 252 -16.39 -12.76 -2.32
C LEU A 252 -17.13 -12.98 -3.63
N GLN A 253 -17.91 -14.06 -3.74
CA GLN A 253 -18.74 -14.30 -4.93
C GLN A 253 -19.72 -13.15 -5.15
N ARG A 254 -20.41 -12.70 -4.10
CA ARG A 254 -21.33 -11.56 -4.18
C ARG A 254 -20.59 -10.27 -4.51
N ALA A 255 -19.49 -9.98 -3.82
CA ALA A 255 -18.72 -8.75 -4.03
C ALA A 255 -18.09 -8.67 -5.44
N CYS A 256 -17.78 -9.80 -6.07
CA CYS A 256 -17.26 -9.85 -7.44
C CYS A 256 -18.34 -9.74 -8.52
N SER A 257 -19.64 -9.89 -8.20
CA SER A 257 -20.72 -9.96 -9.19
C SER A 257 -21.83 -8.93 -9.02
N ASP A 258 -22.04 -8.38 -7.80
CA ASP A 258 -23.18 -7.51 -7.48
C ASP A 258 -22.74 -6.06 -7.20
N ALA A 259 -22.50 -5.30 -8.29
CA ALA A 259 -22.12 -3.89 -8.19
C ALA A 259 -23.20 -3.02 -7.54
N ARG A 260 -24.49 -3.40 -7.65
CA ARG A 260 -25.59 -2.68 -7.02
C ARG A 260 -25.55 -2.83 -5.50
N TRP A 261 -25.31 -4.03 -5.04
CA TRP A 261 -25.13 -4.30 -3.62
C TRP A 261 -23.89 -3.58 -3.07
N LEU A 262 -22.75 -3.63 -3.78
CA LEU A 262 -21.54 -2.90 -3.37
C LEU A 262 -21.78 -1.39 -3.23
N ARG A 263 -22.55 -0.81 -4.15
CA ARG A 263 -22.91 0.62 -4.07
C ARG A 263 -23.76 0.92 -2.84
N ALA A 264 -24.68 0.03 -2.48
CA ALA A 264 -25.51 0.19 -1.29
C ALA A 264 -24.70 0.03 0.01
N GLN A 265 -23.73 -0.89 0.04
CA GLN A 265 -22.86 -1.11 1.20
C GLN A 265 -21.85 0.04 1.41
N GLY A 266 -21.27 0.53 0.35
CA GLY A 266 -20.08 1.38 0.43
C GLY A 266 -18.88 0.64 1.03
N ALA A 267 -17.75 1.33 1.19
CA ALA A 267 -16.53 0.72 1.71
C ALA A 267 -16.66 0.32 3.19
N ALA A 268 -17.33 1.13 3.99
CA ALA A 268 -17.54 0.85 5.42
C ALA A 268 -18.46 -0.37 5.64
N GLY A 269 -19.56 -0.47 4.89
CA GLY A 269 -20.45 -1.63 4.95
C GLY A 269 -19.76 -2.90 4.48
N LEU A 270 -19.03 -2.86 3.38
CA LEU A 270 -18.24 -4.01 2.91
C LEU A 270 -17.17 -4.43 3.94
N HIS A 271 -16.51 -3.46 4.60
CA HIS A 271 -15.57 -3.77 5.68
C HIS A 271 -16.25 -4.52 6.84
N TYR A 272 -17.45 -4.10 7.20
CA TYR A 272 -18.27 -4.81 8.22
C TYR A 272 -18.59 -6.23 7.78
N GLU A 273 -19.05 -6.44 6.55
CA GLU A 273 -19.33 -7.76 5.98
C GLU A 273 -18.10 -8.68 5.97
N VAL A 274 -16.94 -8.16 5.59
CA VAL A 274 -15.65 -8.91 5.63
C VAL A 274 -15.31 -9.31 7.07
N THR A 275 -15.52 -8.41 8.03
CA THR A 275 -15.25 -8.69 9.44
C THR A 275 -16.19 -9.76 9.98
N SER A 276 -17.48 -9.69 9.64
CA SER A 276 -18.50 -10.68 10.05
C SER A 276 -18.24 -12.05 9.43
N ALA A 277 -17.94 -12.11 8.13
CA ALA A 277 -17.60 -13.36 7.46
C ALA A 277 -16.32 -14.00 8.03
N ALA A 278 -15.32 -13.18 8.38
CA ALA A 278 -14.10 -13.66 9.02
C ALA A 278 -14.35 -14.20 10.42
N ALA A 279 -15.18 -13.52 11.23
CA ALA A 279 -15.56 -14.00 12.55
C ALA A 279 -16.32 -15.34 12.49
N ALA A 280 -17.21 -15.49 11.53
CA ALA A 280 -17.93 -16.74 11.29
C ALA A 280 -17.00 -17.88 10.81
N ALA A 281 -15.97 -17.57 10.05
CA ALA A 281 -15.03 -18.54 9.49
C ALA A 281 -13.92 -18.96 10.46
N PHE A 282 -13.40 -18.03 11.26
CA PHE A 282 -12.17 -18.22 12.03
C PHE A 282 -12.31 -17.93 13.53
N GLY A 283 -13.47 -17.45 13.98
CA GLY A 283 -13.67 -16.99 15.35
C GLY A 283 -13.01 -15.65 15.64
N PRO A 284 -12.60 -15.39 16.91
CA PRO A 284 -12.01 -14.13 17.33
C PRO A 284 -10.72 -13.82 16.57
N PRO A 285 -10.44 -12.55 16.27
CA PRO A 285 -9.24 -12.17 15.55
C PRO A 285 -7.97 -12.56 16.31
N ARG A 286 -7.01 -13.10 15.58
CA ARG A 286 -5.66 -13.44 16.09
C ARG A 286 -4.61 -12.84 15.16
N PHE A 287 -3.54 -12.29 15.72
CA PHE A 287 -2.41 -11.87 14.93
C PHE A 287 -1.67 -13.10 14.37
N LEU A 288 -1.42 -13.11 13.08
CA LEU A 288 -0.64 -14.14 12.39
C LEU A 288 0.54 -13.48 11.71
N HIS A 289 1.74 -13.95 11.96
CA HIS A 289 2.90 -13.46 11.22
C HIS A 289 2.73 -13.70 9.73
N PHE A 290 2.96 -12.67 8.95
CA PHE A 290 2.89 -12.73 7.50
C PHE A 290 4.28 -12.67 6.90
N HIS A 291 4.61 -13.66 6.09
CA HIS A 291 5.83 -13.70 5.30
C HIS A 291 5.44 -13.57 3.82
N PRO A 292 5.89 -12.49 3.12
CA PRO A 292 5.55 -12.27 1.71
C PRO A 292 6.12 -13.32 0.76
N THR A 293 7.22 -13.94 1.17
CA THR A 293 7.85 -15.08 0.47
C THR A 293 7.47 -16.39 1.15
N PRO A 294 7.24 -17.46 0.39
CA PRO A 294 6.98 -18.80 0.93
C PRO A 294 8.09 -19.30 1.84
#